data_e42388308e305329a024074a7cb47cdb
#
_entry.id   e42388308e305329a024074a7cb47cdb
#
_cell.length_a   1.000
_cell.length_b   1.000
_cell.length_c   1.000
_cell.angle_alpha   90.00
_cell.angle_beta   90.00
_cell.angle_gamma   90.00
#
_symmetry.space_group_name_H-M   'P 1'
#
loop_
_entity.id
_entity.type
_entity.pdbx_description
1 polymer ?
#
loop_
_entity_poly.entity_id
_entity_poly.type
_entity_poly.pdbx_seq_one_letter_code
_entity_poly.pdbx_strand_id
1 'polypeptide(L)'
;MIDDNKLKEMMTTIGELMRRSMLKRPDSDAAFGEGAMMMYLFRHGSATAGDISDFLRVGSGRVANLLKTSEKKGIIKRSRDETDGRKVIVSLTEKGREQHEKRTTELKNE
;
A
#
# COMPACT_ATOMS: atom_id res chain seq x y z
N MET A 1 8.82 -7.43 -17.60
CA MET A 1 8.24 -6.43 -16.69
C MET A 1 6.77 -6.73 -16.47
N ILE A 2 6.31 -6.71 -15.23
CA ILE A 2 4.93 -7.02 -14.89
C ILE A 2 4.06 -5.79 -15.12
N ASP A 3 2.96 -5.93 -15.88
CA ASP A 3 2.03 -4.83 -16.09
C ASP A 3 1.10 -4.66 -14.86
N ASP A 4 0.34 -3.56 -14.84
CA ASP A 4 -0.50 -3.24 -13.68
C ASP A 4 -1.58 -4.29 -13.42
N ASN A 5 -2.16 -4.85 -14.47
CA ASN A 5 -3.19 -5.87 -14.30
C ASN A 5 -2.61 -7.15 -13.72
N LYS A 6 -1.44 -7.53 -14.19
CA LYS A 6 -0.76 -8.72 -13.69
C LYS A 6 -0.32 -8.53 -12.24
N LEU A 7 0.15 -7.33 -11.91
CA LEU A 7 0.50 -7.00 -10.54
C LEU A 7 -0.71 -7.09 -9.62
N LYS A 8 -1.85 -6.56 -10.04
CA LYS A 8 -3.10 -6.64 -9.27
C LYS A 8 -3.53 -8.08 -9.08
N GLU A 9 -3.45 -8.89 -10.12
CA GLU A 9 -3.80 -10.32 -10.03
C GLU A 9 -2.90 -11.05 -9.04
N MET A 10 -1.60 -10.83 -9.12
CA MET A 10 -0.64 -11.44 -8.21
C MET A 10 -0.91 -11.04 -6.77
N MET A 11 -1.12 -9.76 -6.53
CA MET A 11 -1.39 -9.27 -5.18
C MET A 11 -2.72 -9.77 -4.65
N THR A 12 -3.72 -9.90 -5.49
CA THR A 12 -5.03 -10.45 -5.10
C THR A 12 -4.87 -11.91 -4.67
N THR A 13 -4.18 -12.71 -5.48
CA THR A 13 -3.97 -14.13 -5.20
C THR A 13 -3.16 -14.33 -3.92
N ILE A 14 -2.04 -13.63 -3.80
CA ILE A 14 -1.19 -13.69 -2.63
C ILE A 14 -1.94 -13.21 -1.40
N GLY A 15 -2.69 -12.11 -1.55
CA GLY A 15 -3.46 -11.55 -0.46
C GLY A 15 -4.52 -12.50 0.06
N GLU A 16 -5.20 -13.20 -0.84
CA GLU A 16 -6.21 -14.19 -0.44
C GLU A 16 -5.58 -15.36 0.32
N LEU A 17 -4.46 -15.88 -0.17
CA LEU A 17 -3.73 -16.96 0.48
C LEU A 17 -3.23 -16.53 1.86
N MET A 18 -2.64 -15.37 1.94
CA MET A 18 -2.11 -14.84 3.20
C MET A 18 -3.23 -14.51 4.18
N ARG A 19 -4.35 -14.00 3.67
CA ARG A 19 -5.50 -13.70 4.52
C ARG A 19 -6.03 -14.97 5.18
N ARG A 20 -6.11 -16.06 4.45
CA ARG A 20 -6.53 -17.37 5.01
C ARG A 20 -5.58 -17.84 6.10
N SER A 21 -4.30 -17.65 5.87
CA SER A 21 -3.27 -18.05 6.84
C SER A 21 -3.24 -17.16 8.07
N MET A 22 -3.62 -15.91 7.92
CA MET A 22 -3.47 -14.88 8.94
C MET A 22 -4.78 -14.42 9.56
N LEU A 23 -5.88 -15.11 9.32
CA LEU A 23 -7.21 -14.74 9.83
C LEU A 23 -7.24 -14.53 11.35
N LYS A 24 -6.33 -15.14 12.07
CA LYS A 24 -6.27 -15.08 13.53
C LYS A 24 -5.33 -13.98 14.05
N ARG A 25 -4.73 -13.18 13.15
CA ARG A 25 -3.74 -12.17 13.54
C ARG A 25 -4.08 -10.81 12.90
N PRO A 26 -4.87 -9.97 13.60
CA PRO A 26 -5.23 -8.64 13.06
C PRO A 26 -4.03 -7.78 12.69
N ASP A 27 -2.96 -7.85 13.46
CA ASP A 27 -1.74 -7.07 13.22
C ASP A 27 -1.05 -7.47 11.93
N SER A 28 -1.11 -8.76 11.57
CA SER A 28 -0.51 -9.26 10.33
C SER A 28 -1.25 -8.75 9.10
N ASP A 29 -2.56 -8.60 9.20
CA ASP A 29 -3.40 -8.07 8.13
C ASP A 29 -3.05 -6.60 7.87
N ALA A 30 -2.87 -5.82 8.92
CA ALA A 30 -2.47 -4.42 8.81
C ALA A 30 -1.07 -4.29 8.19
N ALA A 31 -0.13 -5.12 8.63
CA ALA A 31 1.23 -5.11 8.09
C ALA A 31 1.26 -5.49 6.62
N PHE A 32 0.45 -6.46 6.21
CA PHE A 32 0.33 -6.85 4.80
C PHE A 32 -0.22 -5.70 3.97
N GLY A 33 -1.28 -5.05 4.44
CA GLY A 33 -1.88 -3.91 3.75
C GLY A 33 -0.90 -2.76 3.57
N GLU A 34 -0.11 -2.47 4.60
CA GLU A 34 0.90 -1.43 4.53
C GLU A 34 1.98 -1.76 3.49
N GLY A 35 2.48 -3.00 3.50
CA GLY A 35 3.49 -3.43 2.55
C GLY A 35 3.00 -3.38 1.11
N ALA A 36 1.77 -3.85 0.87
CA ALA A 36 1.16 -3.82 -0.45
C ALA A 36 0.94 -2.40 -0.94
N MET A 37 0.47 -1.51 -0.06
CA MET A 37 0.29 -0.11 -0.37
C MET A 37 1.61 0.56 -0.75
N MET A 38 2.65 0.31 0.03
CA MET A 38 3.98 0.87 -0.23
C MET A 38 4.51 0.43 -1.60
N MET A 39 4.35 -0.85 -1.94
CA MET A 39 4.75 -1.36 -3.24
C MET A 39 4.00 -0.66 -4.37
N TYR A 40 2.70 -0.49 -4.22
CA TYR A 40 1.87 0.19 -5.21
C TYR A 40 2.33 1.63 -5.39
N LEU A 41 2.54 2.37 -4.30
CA LEU A 41 3.00 3.75 -4.36
C LEU A 41 4.40 3.86 -4.94
N PHE A 42 5.27 2.91 -4.63
CA PHE A 42 6.61 2.89 -5.18
C PHE A 42 6.60 2.78 -6.71
N ARG A 43 5.72 1.92 -7.23
CA ARG A 43 5.62 1.72 -8.68
C ARG A 43 4.94 2.89 -9.39
N HIS A 44 3.93 3.48 -8.81
CA HIS A 44 3.11 4.51 -9.46
C HIS A 44 3.50 5.93 -9.11
N GLY A 45 4.28 6.11 -8.05
CA GLY A 45 4.69 7.42 -7.57
C GLY A 45 3.66 8.08 -6.66
N SER A 46 2.40 8.02 -7.00
CA SER A 46 1.32 8.56 -6.19
C SER A 46 0.01 7.87 -6.55
N ALA A 47 -0.97 8.01 -5.67
CA ALA A 47 -2.30 7.42 -5.86
C ALA A 47 -3.31 8.14 -4.98
N THR A 48 -4.59 8.00 -5.33
CA THR A 48 -5.67 8.45 -4.45
C THR A 48 -6.02 7.35 -3.45
N ALA A 49 -6.76 7.71 -2.41
CA ALA A 49 -7.28 6.71 -1.47
C ALA A 49 -8.16 5.68 -2.18
N GLY A 50 -8.94 6.13 -3.17
CA GLY A 50 -9.77 5.24 -3.96
C GLY A 50 -8.95 4.23 -4.75
N ASP A 51 -7.84 4.67 -5.35
CA ASP A 51 -6.93 3.79 -6.08
C ASP A 51 -6.37 2.71 -5.14
N ILE A 52 -5.98 3.09 -3.95
CA ILE A 52 -5.44 2.17 -2.95
C ILE A 52 -6.51 1.19 -2.49
N SER A 53 -7.73 1.67 -2.25
CA SER A 53 -8.88 0.84 -1.90
C SER A 53 -9.13 -0.23 -2.95
N ASP A 54 -9.14 0.16 -4.21
CA ASP A 54 -9.34 -0.75 -5.33
C ASP A 54 -8.23 -1.78 -5.44
N PHE A 55 -6.99 -1.32 -5.30
CA PHE A 55 -5.83 -2.21 -5.40
C PHE A 55 -5.82 -3.25 -4.28
N LEU A 56 -6.07 -2.81 -3.05
CA LEU A 56 -6.06 -3.70 -1.89
C LEU A 56 -7.35 -4.51 -1.74
N ARG A 57 -8.40 -4.11 -2.44
CA ARG A 57 -9.72 -4.73 -2.36
C ARG A 57 -10.28 -4.73 -0.94
N VAL A 58 -10.14 -3.59 -0.30
CA VAL A 58 -10.67 -3.35 1.05
C VAL A 58 -11.55 -2.11 1.04
N GLY A 59 -12.38 -1.98 2.06
CA GLY A 59 -13.30 -0.85 2.17
C GLY A 59 -12.60 0.46 2.48
N SER A 60 -13.29 1.56 2.22
CA SER A 60 -12.75 2.90 2.42
C SER A 60 -12.37 3.19 3.87
N GLY A 61 -13.12 2.65 4.84
CA GLY A 61 -12.80 2.81 6.25
C GLY A 61 -11.46 2.20 6.63
N ARG A 62 -11.17 1.03 6.07
CA ARG A 62 -9.89 0.33 6.29
C ARG A 62 -8.74 1.09 5.67
N VAL A 63 -8.94 1.62 4.46
CA VAL A 63 -7.93 2.42 3.79
C VAL A 63 -7.68 3.70 4.57
N ALA A 64 -8.72 4.36 5.06
CA ALA A 64 -8.57 5.57 5.85
C ALA A 64 -7.70 5.31 7.09
N ASN A 65 -7.93 4.21 7.80
CA ASN A 65 -7.13 3.82 8.95
C ASN A 65 -5.68 3.52 8.56
N LEU A 66 -5.51 2.80 7.45
CA LEU A 66 -4.19 2.46 6.96
C LEU A 66 -3.38 3.71 6.61
N LEU A 67 -4.01 4.66 5.92
CA LEU A 67 -3.37 5.91 5.56
C LEU A 67 -3.01 6.74 6.79
N LYS A 68 -3.93 6.81 7.75
CA LYS A 68 -3.70 7.55 8.98
C LYS A 68 -2.52 6.97 9.76
N THR A 69 -2.47 5.66 9.91
CA THR A 69 -1.39 4.97 10.60
C THR A 69 -0.06 5.14 9.88
N SER A 70 -0.06 4.99 8.56
CA SER A 70 1.15 5.10 7.75
C SER A 70 1.69 6.52 7.71
N GLU A 71 0.80 7.50 7.69
CA GLU A 71 1.20 8.91 7.76
C GLU A 71 1.82 9.22 9.12
N LYS A 72 1.24 8.69 10.19
CA LYS A 72 1.75 8.85 11.55
C LYS A 72 3.14 8.25 11.70
N LYS A 73 3.40 7.14 11.02
CA LYS A 73 4.73 6.51 11.01
C LYS A 73 5.73 7.28 10.14
N GLY A 74 5.25 8.22 9.34
CA GLY A 74 6.10 9.02 8.47
C GLY A 74 6.50 8.32 7.18
N ILE A 75 5.81 7.24 6.79
CA ILE A 75 6.14 6.52 5.56
C ILE A 75 5.35 6.99 4.35
N ILE A 76 4.24 7.68 4.56
CA ILE A 76 3.49 8.33 3.48
C ILE A 76 3.24 9.78 3.82
N LYS A 77 2.96 10.55 2.78
CA LYS A 77 2.47 11.93 2.93
C LYS A 77 1.23 12.09 2.08
N ARG A 78 0.34 12.99 2.51
CA ARG A 78 -0.87 13.32 1.77
C ARG A 78 -0.80 14.77 1.34
N SER A 79 -1.24 15.02 0.11
CA SER A 79 -1.33 16.37 -0.44
C SER A 79 -2.62 16.48 -1.22
N ARG A 80 -3.07 17.70 -1.46
CA ARG A 80 -4.24 17.92 -2.28
C ARG A 80 -3.82 18.09 -3.73
N ASP A 81 -4.67 17.58 -4.64
CA ASP A 81 -4.45 17.76 -6.06
C ASP A 81 -4.54 19.25 -6.39
N GLU A 82 -3.59 19.76 -7.16
CA GLU A 82 -3.57 21.19 -7.55
C GLU A 82 -4.75 21.57 -8.42
N THR A 83 -5.21 20.62 -9.25
CA THR A 83 -6.34 20.85 -10.16
C THR A 83 -7.70 20.63 -9.49
N ASP A 84 -7.78 19.66 -8.58
CA ASP A 84 -9.02 19.33 -7.87
C ASP A 84 -8.71 19.20 -6.38
N GLY A 85 -8.93 20.28 -5.65
CA GLY A 85 -8.64 20.33 -4.21
C GLY A 85 -9.42 19.34 -3.36
N ARG A 86 -10.41 18.66 -3.94
CA ARG A 86 -11.16 17.61 -3.23
C ARG A 86 -10.45 16.27 -3.26
N LYS A 87 -9.52 16.08 -4.18
CA LYS A 87 -8.75 14.84 -4.27
C LYS A 87 -7.53 14.90 -3.37
N VAL A 88 -7.36 13.85 -2.59
CA VAL A 88 -6.17 13.68 -1.75
C VAL A 88 -5.23 12.73 -2.46
N ILE A 89 -4.01 13.17 -2.68
CA ILE A 89 -2.96 12.38 -3.33
C ILE A 89 -2.03 11.86 -2.26
N VAL A 90 -1.78 10.57 -2.32
CA VAL A 90 -0.91 9.85 -1.38
C VAL A 90 0.38 9.48 -2.09
N SER A 91 1.52 9.70 -1.44
CA SER A 91 2.82 9.29 -1.97
C SER A 91 3.72 8.84 -0.84
N LEU A 92 4.78 8.08 -1.19
CA LEU A 92 5.77 7.67 -0.21
C LEU A 92 6.66 8.85 0.16
N THR A 93 7.03 8.92 1.44
CA THR A 93 8.10 9.79 1.88
C THR A 93 9.44 9.12 1.56
N GLU A 94 10.55 9.84 1.74
CA GLU A 94 11.86 9.25 1.61
C GLU A 94 12.03 8.05 2.56
N LYS A 95 11.55 8.20 3.79
CA LYS A 95 11.55 7.12 4.78
C LYS A 95 10.77 5.90 4.28
N GLY A 96 9.60 6.13 3.68
CA GLY A 96 8.79 5.05 3.12
C GLY A 96 9.48 4.33 1.99
N ARG A 97 10.14 5.07 1.09
CA ARG A 97 10.92 4.49 0.00
C ARG A 97 12.05 3.61 0.52
N GLU A 98 12.81 4.13 1.48
CA GLU A 98 13.91 3.39 2.06
C GLU A 98 13.43 2.11 2.73
N GLN A 99 12.33 2.18 3.45
CA GLN A 99 11.74 1.03 4.09
C GLN A 99 11.30 -0.02 3.08
N HIS A 100 10.70 0.40 1.98
CA HIS A 100 10.28 -0.51 0.92
C HIS A 100 11.48 -1.17 0.24
N GLU A 101 12.49 -0.38 -0.11
CA GLU A 101 13.70 -0.90 -0.74
C GLU A 101 14.43 -1.91 0.14
N LYS A 102 14.52 -1.61 1.41
CA LYS A 102 15.14 -2.50 2.39
C LYS A 102 14.40 -3.84 2.47
N ARG A 103 13.07 -3.78 2.54
CA ARG A 103 12.23 -4.98 2.60
C ARG A 103 12.40 -5.83 1.34
N THR A 104 12.43 -5.19 0.17
CA THR A 104 12.61 -5.88 -1.09
C THR A 104 13.99 -6.54 -1.19
N THR A 105 15.01 -5.86 -0.71
CA THR A 105 16.38 -6.39 -0.69
C THR A 105 16.48 -7.61 0.22
N GLU A 106 15.87 -7.55 1.38
CA GLU A 106 15.84 -8.68 2.32
C GLU A 106 15.19 -9.90 1.70
N LEU A 107 14.09 -9.71 0.98
CA LEU A 107 13.40 -10.81 0.30
C LEU A 107 14.25 -11.42 -0.81
N LYS A 108 15.02 -10.61 -1.52
CA LYS A 108 15.88 -11.10 -2.59
C LYS A 108 17.09 -11.87 -2.09
N ASN A 109 17.53 -11.59 -0.89
CA ASN A 109 18.73 -12.21 -0.32
C ASN A 109 18.46 -13.56 0.33
N GLU A 110 17.23 -13.96 0.38
CA GLU A 110 16.88 -15.32 0.76
C GLU A 110 16.99 -16.27 -0.46
#